data_103c37cb91d010340046f0d44519e7b4
#
_entry.id   103c37cb91d010340046f0d44519e7b4
#
_cell.length_a   1.000
_cell.length_b   1.000
_cell.length_c   1.000
_cell.angle_alpha   90.00
_cell.angle_beta   90.00
_cell.angle_gamma   90.00
#
_symmetry.space_group_name_H-M   'P 1'
#
loop_
_entity.id
_entity.type
_entity.pdbx_description
1 polymer ?
#
loop_
_entity_poly.entity_id
_entity_poly.type
_entity_poly.pdbx_seq_one_letter_code
_entity_poly.pdbx_strand_id
1 'polypeptide(L)'
;KAYIVLFDLDDGVHTVHAVYGGDNNYFGCEASEQFSKTKLNSTLTVNANDAKVGEDVVVSVIVMPAPGSDGSSVNITIGDKSTIVKVDKDTGKASLKVSDLAAGNYTVKVVYSGNGLYNGCENTTNIKITGYSVPQWGNDGFDTKNTGKTNYTGNSNGVAIWNYVVSGSQINGSMAIDNAGNIYVACNDGIYSFTSNGTLRWKFEGSFGREISSGIAISCDVIIAPKAGVFI
;
A
#
# COMPACT_ATOMS: atom_id res chain seq x y z
N LYS A 1 29.13 -48.41 -25.28
CA LYS A 1 28.76 -47.38 -24.28
C LYS A 1 27.28 -47.09 -24.44
N ALA A 2 26.51 -47.21 -23.36
CA ALA A 2 25.10 -46.82 -23.29
C ALA A 2 24.94 -45.62 -22.34
N TYR A 3 23.90 -44.80 -22.55
CA TYR A 3 23.51 -43.73 -21.66
C TYR A 3 22.00 -43.63 -21.62
N ILE A 4 21.49 -43.13 -20.48
CA ILE A 4 20.10 -42.79 -20.28
C ILE A 4 20.03 -41.38 -19.72
N VAL A 5 19.02 -40.62 -20.14
CA VAL A 5 18.68 -39.32 -19.55
C VAL A 5 17.39 -39.50 -18.78
N LEU A 6 17.44 -39.16 -17.49
CA LEU A 6 16.27 -39.25 -16.60
C LEU A 6 15.70 -37.86 -16.40
N PHE A 7 14.38 -37.73 -16.52
CA PHE A 7 13.61 -36.51 -16.34
C PHE A 7 12.68 -36.68 -15.15
N ASP A 8 12.26 -35.57 -14.56
CA ASP A 8 11.21 -35.48 -13.53
C ASP A 8 11.40 -36.40 -12.31
N LEU A 9 12.63 -36.59 -11.92
CA LEU A 9 12.94 -37.31 -10.67
C LEU A 9 12.55 -36.44 -9.48
N ASP A 10 12.00 -37.05 -8.44
CA ASP A 10 11.78 -36.41 -7.14
C ASP A 10 13.10 -36.11 -6.43
N ASP A 11 13.03 -35.30 -5.37
CA ASP A 11 14.16 -35.11 -4.49
C ASP A 11 14.44 -36.40 -3.71
N GLY A 12 15.71 -36.68 -3.52
CA GLY A 12 16.13 -37.82 -2.75
C GLY A 12 17.26 -38.61 -3.38
N VAL A 13 17.52 -39.76 -2.82
CA VAL A 13 18.50 -40.72 -3.30
C VAL A 13 17.84 -41.66 -4.30
N HIS A 14 18.41 -41.75 -5.47
CA HIS A 14 18.00 -42.62 -6.55
C HIS A 14 19.06 -43.67 -6.83
N THR A 15 18.63 -44.85 -7.18
CA THR A 15 19.54 -45.95 -7.59
C THR A 15 19.34 -46.23 -9.08
N VAL A 16 20.38 -46.15 -9.84
CA VAL A 16 20.41 -46.68 -11.22
C VAL A 16 20.95 -48.09 -11.18
N HIS A 17 20.17 -49.01 -11.71
CA HIS A 17 20.60 -50.41 -11.88
C HIS A 17 20.69 -50.71 -13.38
N ALA A 18 21.87 -51.09 -13.82
CA ALA A 18 22.14 -51.47 -15.19
C ALA A 18 22.42 -52.96 -15.30
N VAL A 19 21.77 -53.62 -16.22
CA VAL A 19 21.94 -55.04 -16.48
C VAL A 19 22.37 -55.26 -17.94
N TYR A 20 23.43 -55.97 -18.15
CA TYR A 20 23.81 -56.52 -19.44
C TYR A 20 23.53 -58.00 -19.46
N GLY A 21 22.63 -58.47 -20.30
CA GLY A 21 22.21 -59.88 -20.39
C GLY A 21 23.23 -60.85 -20.96
N GLY A 22 24.36 -60.33 -21.44
CA GLY A 22 25.38 -61.12 -22.10
C GLY A 22 25.10 -61.32 -23.61
N ASP A 23 26.02 -61.95 -24.31
CA ASP A 23 25.94 -62.39 -25.69
C ASP A 23 26.78 -63.66 -25.90
N ASN A 24 26.95 -64.07 -27.15
CA ASN A 24 27.70 -65.31 -27.52
C ASN A 24 29.17 -65.29 -27.10
N ASN A 25 29.73 -64.10 -26.80
CA ASN A 25 31.15 -63.92 -26.50
C ASN A 25 31.40 -63.47 -25.06
N TYR A 26 30.37 -62.93 -24.36
CA TYR A 26 30.52 -62.35 -23.06
C TYR A 26 29.37 -62.73 -22.13
N PHE A 27 29.70 -63.00 -20.87
CA PHE A 27 28.75 -63.25 -19.82
C PHE A 27 27.98 -61.97 -19.43
N GLY A 28 26.78 -62.14 -18.97
CA GLY A 28 25.96 -61.06 -18.41
C GLY A 28 26.64 -60.49 -17.13
N CYS A 29 26.39 -59.23 -16.89
CA CYS A 29 26.84 -58.55 -15.70
C CYS A 29 25.81 -57.47 -15.28
N GLU A 30 25.85 -57.07 -14.05
CA GLU A 30 25.04 -55.97 -13.51
C GLU A 30 25.86 -55.02 -12.67
N ALA A 31 25.39 -53.78 -12.56
CA ALA A 31 25.98 -52.78 -11.71
C ALA A 31 24.90 -51.83 -11.20
N SER A 32 25.04 -51.35 -9.98
CA SER A 32 24.18 -50.32 -9.39
C SER A 32 25.03 -49.18 -8.89
N GLU A 33 24.49 -47.96 -9.11
CA GLU A 33 25.08 -46.74 -8.61
C GLU A 33 23.97 -45.87 -7.99
N GLN A 34 24.33 -45.16 -6.92
CA GLN A 34 23.41 -44.23 -6.28
C GLN A 34 23.83 -42.79 -6.57
N PHE A 35 22.83 -41.94 -6.81
CA PHE A 35 23.02 -40.50 -6.86
C PHE A 35 21.88 -39.80 -6.12
N SER A 36 22.14 -38.62 -5.66
CA SER A 36 21.10 -37.79 -5.00
C SER A 36 20.74 -36.58 -5.85
N LYS A 37 19.45 -36.34 -5.94
CA LYS A 37 18.91 -35.11 -6.48
C LYS A 37 18.44 -34.23 -5.31
N THR A 38 18.86 -32.97 -5.31
CA THR A 38 18.43 -31.97 -4.32
C THR A 38 17.98 -30.73 -5.04
N LYS A 39 16.92 -30.10 -4.52
CA LYS A 39 16.46 -28.80 -5.04
C LYS A 39 17.45 -27.71 -4.69
N LEU A 40 17.52 -26.70 -5.54
CA LEU A 40 18.28 -25.48 -5.31
C LEU A 40 17.48 -24.53 -4.41
N ASN A 41 18.18 -23.72 -3.65
CA ASN A 41 17.51 -22.70 -2.84
C ASN A 41 17.00 -21.55 -3.72
N SER A 42 15.86 -21.01 -3.36
CA SER A 42 15.30 -19.81 -3.92
C SER A 42 15.28 -18.67 -2.91
N THR A 43 15.19 -17.44 -3.39
CA THR A 43 15.01 -16.24 -2.59
C THR A 43 13.80 -15.46 -3.10
N LEU A 44 13.20 -14.68 -2.24
CA LEU A 44 12.01 -13.92 -2.54
C LEU A 44 12.17 -12.47 -2.06
N THR A 45 11.98 -11.52 -2.99
CA THR A 45 11.96 -10.10 -2.68
C THR A 45 10.52 -9.60 -2.76
N VAL A 46 10.09 -8.84 -1.76
CA VAL A 46 8.75 -8.25 -1.68
C VAL A 46 8.89 -6.74 -1.52
N ASN A 47 8.21 -5.99 -2.37
CA ASN A 47 8.08 -4.54 -2.28
C ASN A 47 6.61 -4.15 -2.29
N ALA A 48 6.23 -3.29 -1.36
CA ALA A 48 4.93 -2.63 -1.32
C ALA A 48 5.09 -1.26 -0.65
N ASN A 49 4.31 -0.28 -1.07
CA ASN A 49 4.39 1.09 -0.54
C ASN A 49 3.20 1.38 0.38
N ASP A 50 3.40 2.31 1.31
CA ASP A 50 2.31 2.92 2.07
C ASP A 50 1.31 3.59 1.13
N ALA A 51 0.05 3.64 1.55
CA ALA A 51 -1.03 4.26 0.80
C ALA A 51 -2.03 4.95 1.74
N LYS A 52 -2.96 5.72 1.18
CA LYS A 52 -4.12 6.24 1.90
C LYS A 52 -5.34 5.32 1.71
N VAL A 53 -6.30 5.43 2.61
CA VAL A 53 -7.60 4.77 2.44
C VAL A 53 -8.22 5.19 1.09
N GLY A 54 -8.68 4.20 0.31
CA GLY A 54 -9.22 4.41 -1.03
C GLY A 54 -8.18 4.39 -2.15
N GLU A 55 -6.89 4.38 -1.84
CA GLU A 55 -5.84 4.16 -2.82
C GLU A 55 -5.49 2.67 -2.94
N ASP A 56 -5.03 2.27 -4.11
CA ASP A 56 -4.58 0.91 -4.36
C ASP A 56 -3.15 0.69 -3.85
N VAL A 57 -2.94 -0.45 -3.22
CA VAL A 57 -1.59 -0.95 -2.89
C VAL A 57 -1.16 -1.92 -3.98
N VAL A 58 0.02 -1.70 -4.53
CA VAL A 58 0.64 -2.62 -5.48
C VAL A 58 1.75 -3.38 -4.75
N VAL A 59 1.58 -4.69 -4.63
CA VAL A 59 2.61 -5.60 -4.11
C VAL A 59 3.38 -6.17 -5.29
N SER A 60 4.68 -5.93 -5.33
CA SER A 60 5.59 -6.46 -6.34
C SER A 60 6.49 -7.53 -5.72
N VAL A 61 6.57 -8.66 -6.38
CA VAL A 61 7.31 -9.84 -5.92
C VAL A 61 8.30 -10.28 -6.98
N ILE A 62 9.49 -10.69 -6.56
CA ILE A 62 10.49 -11.31 -7.43
C ILE A 62 11.00 -12.58 -6.74
N VAL A 63 10.87 -13.70 -7.41
CA VAL A 63 11.44 -15.01 -7.04
C VAL A 63 12.73 -15.23 -7.83
N MET A 64 13.81 -15.53 -7.14
CA MET A 64 15.10 -15.77 -7.77
C MET A 64 15.75 -17.09 -7.27
N PRO A 65 16.31 -17.90 -8.17
CA PRO A 65 16.24 -17.80 -9.63
C PRO A 65 14.81 -17.86 -10.14
N ALA A 66 14.56 -17.35 -11.36
CA ALA A 66 13.25 -17.45 -12.00
C ALA A 66 12.83 -18.93 -12.07
N PRO A 67 11.52 -19.25 -11.87
CA PRO A 67 11.06 -20.63 -11.74
C PRO A 67 11.38 -21.55 -12.91
N GLY A 68 11.48 -21.00 -14.12
CA GLY A 68 11.82 -21.73 -15.33
C GLY A 68 10.72 -22.69 -15.85
N SER A 69 9.65 -22.86 -15.09
CA SER A 69 8.52 -23.73 -15.45
C SER A 69 7.19 -23.03 -15.25
N ASP A 70 6.22 -23.36 -16.11
CA ASP A 70 4.86 -22.87 -15.97
C ASP A 70 4.18 -23.45 -14.71
N GLY A 71 3.24 -22.68 -14.16
CA GLY A 71 2.45 -23.10 -12.99
C GLY A 71 3.03 -22.65 -11.64
N SER A 72 4.24 -22.09 -11.59
CA SER A 72 4.77 -21.51 -10.37
C SER A 72 3.93 -20.32 -9.92
N SER A 73 3.66 -20.23 -8.61
CA SER A 73 2.85 -19.18 -8.01
C SER A 73 3.36 -18.80 -6.63
N VAL A 74 3.00 -17.62 -6.19
CA VAL A 74 3.20 -17.14 -4.83
C VAL A 74 1.85 -16.92 -4.17
N ASN A 75 1.78 -17.18 -2.88
CA ASN A 75 0.64 -16.80 -2.05
C ASN A 75 0.97 -15.50 -1.33
N ILE A 76 0.18 -14.44 -1.59
CA ILE A 76 0.33 -13.11 -0.99
C ILE A 76 -0.78 -12.92 0.03
N THR A 77 -0.42 -12.68 1.28
CA THR A 77 -1.35 -12.45 2.39
C THR A 77 -1.18 -11.03 2.92
N ILE A 78 -2.28 -10.29 3.04
CA ILE A 78 -2.35 -8.94 3.64
C ILE A 78 -3.54 -8.93 4.61
N GLY A 79 -3.27 -8.80 5.91
CA GLY A 79 -4.32 -8.98 6.92
C GLY A 79 -4.97 -10.36 6.80
N ASP A 80 -6.28 -10.38 6.66
CA ASP A 80 -7.07 -11.62 6.54
C ASP A 80 -7.23 -12.10 5.09
N LYS A 81 -6.75 -11.32 4.12
CA LYS A 81 -6.90 -11.63 2.68
C LYS A 81 -5.68 -12.37 2.16
N SER A 82 -5.90 -13.48 1.48
CA SER A 82 -4.85 -14.28 0.84
C SER A 82 -5.19 -14.52 -0.63
N THR A 83 -4.21 -14.32 -1.51
CA THR A 83 -4.40 -14.42 -2.97
C THR A 83 -3.22 -15.14 -3.60
N ILE A 84 -3.51 -16.11 -4.46
CA ILE A 84 -2.49 -16.82 -5.25
C ILE A 84 -2.26 -16.05 -6.56
N VAL A 85 -1.01 -15.71 -6.81
CA VAL A 85 -0.59 -14.97 -8.01
C VAL A 85 0.44 -15.80 -8.78
N LYS A 86 0.24 -15.93 -10.09
CA LYS A 86 1.22 -16.61 -10.96
C LYS A 86 2.52 -15.82 -11.00
N VAL A 87 3.61 -16.56 -10.99
CA VAL A 87 4.96 -16.04 -11.19
C VAL A 87 5.34 -16.22 -12.65
N ASP A 88 5.83 -15.19 -13.27
CA ASP A 88 6.39 -15.26 -14.61
C ASP A 88 7.64 -16.18 -14.59
N LYS A 89 7.61 -17.22 -15.42
CA LYS A 89 8.61 -18.29 -15.42
C LYS A 89 10.02 -17.85 -15.82
N ASP A 90 10.12 -16.80 -16.63
CA ASP A 90 11.37 -16.35 -17.21
C ASP A 90 12.00 -15.20 -16.40
N THR A 91 11.17 -14.39 -15.76
CA THR A 91 11.61 -13.20 -15.00
C THR A 91 11.48 -13.35 -13.48
N GLY A 92 10.74 -14.35 -13.01
CA GLY A 92 10.45 -14.54 -11.59
C GLY A 92 9.50 -13.49 -10.99
N LYS A 93 8.90 -12.63 -11.79
CA LYS A 93 8.06 -11.53 -11.33
C LYS A 93 6.61 -11.93 -11.12
N ALA A 94 6.01 -11.36 -10.08
CA ALA A 94 4.58 -11.39 -9.84
C ALA A 94 4.13 -10.04 -9.26
N SER A 95 2.87 -9.68 -9.46
CA SER A 95 2.31 -8.43 -8.92
C SER A 95 0.85 -8.62 -8.55
N LEU A 96 0.46 -8.04 -7.42
CA LEU A 96 -0.91 -8.01 -6.93
C LEU A 96 -1.32 -6.58 -6.62
N LYS A 97 -2.45 -6.16 -7.14
CA LYS A 97 -3.11 -4.90 -6.80
C LYS A 97 -4.20 -5.20 -5.77
N VAL A 98 -4.17 -4.49 -4.64
CA VAL A 98 -5.14 -4.64 -3.54
C VAL A 98 -5.79 -3.30 -3.29
N SER A 99 -7.12 -3.28 -3.31
CA SER A 99 -7.96 -2.12 -3.05
C SER A 99 -8.68 -2.26 -1.71
N ASP A 100 -9.28 -1.17 -1.25
CA ASP A 100 -10.20 -1.12 -0.10
C ASP A 100 -9.60 -1.62 1.21
N LEU A 101 -8.34 -1.31 1.46
CA LEU A 101 -7.73 -1.53 2.77
C LEU A 101 -8.16 -0.40 3.74
N ALA A 102 -8.61 -0.77 4.92
CA ALA A 102 -8.89 0.17 6.00
C ALA A 102 -7.61 0.80 6.54
N ALA A 103 -7.71 1.93 7.24
CA ALA A 103 -6.57 2.52 7.91
C ALA A 103 -5.97 1.54 8.93
N GLY A 104 -4.66 1.39 8.93
CA GLY A 104 -3.97 0.46 9.81
C GLY A 104 -2.55 0.11 9.35
N ASN A 105 -1.86 -0.66 10.16
CA ASN A 105 -0.58 -1.26 9.79
C ASN A 105 -0.82 -2.71 9.35
N TYR A 106 -0.26 -3.09 8.23
CA TYR A 106 -0.41 -4.42 7.66
C TYR A 106 0.96 -5.03 7.41
N THR A 107 1.07 -6.31 7.72
CA THR A 107 2.20 -7.14 7.25
C THR A 107 1.77 -7.81 5.96
N VAL A 108 2.55 -7.61 4.91
CA VAL A 108 2.44 -8.33 3.65
C VAL A 108 3.35 -9.53 3.73
N LYS A 109 2.78 -10.72 3.82
CA LYS A 109 3.51 -12.00 3.80
C LYS A 109 3.38 -12.62 2.42
N VAL A 110 4.51 -13.04 1.85
CA VAL A 110 4.55 -13.75 0.57
C VAL A 110 5.26 -15.08 0.74
N VAL A 111 4.64 -16.14 0.23
CA VAL A 111 5.16 -17.51 0.29
C VAL A 111 5.24 -18.06 -1.13
N TYR A 112 6.42 -18.51 -1.50
CA TYR A 112 6.68 -19.32 -2.69
C TYR A 112 6.84 -20.78 -2.25
N SER A 113 6.01 -21.67 -2.75
CA SER A 113 6.03 -23.09 -2.35
C SER A 113 7.18 -23.89 -2.97
N GLY A 114 7.91 -23.29 -3.90
CA GLY A 114 8.91 -24.00 -4.70
C GLY A 114 8.29 -24.73 -5.89
N ASN A 115 9.12 -25.48 -6.57
CA ASN A 115 8.75 -26.36 -7.68
C ASN A 115 9.66 -27.60 -7.75
N GLY A 116 9.70 -28.32 -8.87
CA GLY A 116 10.57 -29.49 -9.04
C GLY A 116 12.08 -29.18 -8.99
N LEU A 117 12.50 -27.92 -9.19
CA LEU A 117 13.90 -27.50 -9.24
C LEU A 117 14.34 -26.69 -8.01
N TYR A 118 13.41 -25.96 -7.37
CA TYR A 118 13.70 -25.00 -6.32
C TYR A 118 12.92 -25.28 -5.05
N ASN A 119 13.58 -25.08 -3.91
CA ASN A 119 12.95 -25.04 -2.60
C ASN A 119 12.02 -23.83 -2.48
N GLY A 120 11.00 -23.96 -1.64
CA GLY A 120 10.16 -22.83 -1.26
C GLY A 120 10.91 -21.84 -0.39
N CYS A 121 10.39 -20.59 -0.37
CA CYS A 121 10.88 -19.52 0.50
C CYS A 121 9.75 -18.56 0.83
N GLU A 122 9.95 -17.76 1.87
CA GLU A 122 9.00 -16.72 2.26
C GLU A 122 9.71 -15.41 2.60
N ASN A 123 8.99 -14.32 2.49
CA ASN A 123 9.46 -13.01 2.90
C ASN A 123 8.27 -12.13 3.30
N THR A 124 8.55 -11.07 4.07
CA THR A 124 7.55 -10.13 4.56
C THR A 124 8.00 -8.69 4.36
N THR A 125 7.05 -7.79 4.19
CA THR A 125 7.24 -6.34 4.30
C THR A 125 6.06 -5.74 5.05
N ASN A 126 6.22 -4.54 5.61
CA ASN A 126 5.15 -3.84 6.30
C ASN A 126 4.73 -2.63 5.47
N ILE A 127 3.43 -2.36 5.46
CA ILE A 127 2.82 -1.19 4.88
C ILE A 127 1.92 -0.51 5.89
N LYS A 128 1.78 0.79 5.76
CA LYS A 128 0.86 1.59 6.55
C LYS A 128 -0.20 2.19 5.63
N ILE A 129 -1.47 1.90 5.93
CA ILE A 129 -2.59 2.58 5.31
C ILE A 129 -3.01 3.71 6.23
N THR A 130 -2.84 4.93 5.77
CA THR A 130 -3.25 6.11 6.52
C THR A 130 -4.72 6.41 6.22
N GLY A 131 -5.50 6.61 7.28
CA GLY A 131 -6.87 7.09 7.16
C GLY A 131 -6.89 8.53 6.65
N TYR A 132 -8.08 9.01 6.30
CA TYR A 132 -8.27 10.44 6.10
C TYR A 132 -7.99 11.16 7.40
N SER A 133 -7.28 12.28 7.31
CA SER A 133 -7.12 13.14 8.47
C SER A 133 -8.49 13.70 8.88
N VAL A 134 -8.88 13.43 10.12
CA VAL A 134 -10.12 14.02 10.67
C VAL A 134 -9.82 15.47 11.03
N PRO A 135 -10.53 16.46 10.45
CA PRO A 135 -10.32 17.85 10.79
C PRO A 135 -10.56 18.10 12.29
N GLN A 136 -9.77 18.99 12.88
CA GLN A 136 -9.97 19.41 14.28
C GLN A 136 -11.26 20.21 14.46
N TRP A 137 -11.65 20.99 13.44
CA TRP A 137 -12.91 21.71 13.33
C TRP A 137 -13.27 21.80 11.85
N GLY A 138 -13.95 20.77 11.35
CA GLY A 138 -14.12 20.58 9.91
C GLY A 138 -15.21 21.43 9.26
N ASN A 139 -16.15 21.97 10.07
CA ASN A 139 -17.25 22.80 9.59
C ASN A 139 -17.78 23.70 10.71
N ASP A 140 -18.81 24.47 10.45
CA ASP A 140 -19.42 25.43 11.40
C ASP A 140 -19.90 24.77 12.70
N GLY A 141 -20.40 23.55 12.63
CA GLY A 141 -20.86 22.77 13.79
C GLY A 141 -19.81 21.79 14.34
N PHE A 142 -18.54 21.92 14.02
CA PHE A 142 -17.41 21.09 14.43
C PHE A 142 -17.30 19.77 13.64
N ASP A 143 -18.34 18.95 13.65
CA ASP A 143 -18.33 17.61 13.03
C ASP A 143 -19.56 17.40 12.13
N THR A 144 -19.64 16.26 11.47
CA THR A 144 -20.75 15.88 10.59
C THR A 144 -22.10 15.75 11.33
N LYS A 145 -22.09 15.73 12.65
CA LYS A 145 -23.28 15.68 13.51
C LYS A 145 -23.66 17.04 14.06
N ASN A 146 -22.92 18.10 13.72
CA ASN A 146 -23.15 19.46 14.22
C ASN A 146 -23.13 19.56 15.75
N THR A 147 -22.26 18.82 16.42
CA THR A 147 -22.26 18.77 17.90
C THR A 147 -21.74 20.04 18.55
N GLY A 148 -20.99 20.86 17.86
CA GLY A 148 -20.36 22.07 18.39
C GLY A 148 -19.39 21.83 19.56
N LYS A 149 -18.96 20.58 19.77
CA LYS A 149 -18.13 20.14 20.89
C LYS A 149 -16.79 19.64 20.43
N THR A 150 -15.72 20.04 21.08
CA THR A 150 -14.37 19.58 20.88
C THR A 150 -13.76 19.10 22.19
N ASN A 151 -12.83 18.17 22.10
CA ASN A 151 -11.98 17.74 23.23
C ASN A 151 -10.76 18.64 23.42
N TYR A 152 -10.55 19.62 22.55
CA TYR A 152 -9.45 20.57 22.68
C TYR A 152 -9.82 21.68 23.69
N THR A 153 -8.89 21.99 24.57
CA THR A 153 -9.00 23.10 25.51
C THR A 153 -8.45 24.37 24.85
N GLY A 154 -9.28 25.42 24.84
CA GLY A 154 -8.85 26.74 24.40
C GLY A 154 -7.89 27.40 25.37
N ASN A 155 -7.28 28.50 24.94
CA ASN A 155 -6.45 29.35 25.81
C ASN A 155 -7.33 29.97 26.90
N SER A 156 -7.08 29.59 28.16
CA SER A 156 -7.86 30.04 29.32
C SER A 156 -7.61 31.51 29.71
N ASN A 157 -6.57 32.15 29.15
CA ASN A 157 -6.14 33.51 29.56
C ASN A 157 -6.91 34.60 28.80
N GLY A 158 -7.64 34.29 27.73
CA GLY A 158 -8.31 35.29 26.89
C GLY A 158 -7.35 36.22 26.12
N VAL A 159 -6.06 35.90 26.07
CA VAL A 159 -5.05 36.69 25.36
C VAL A 159 -4.95 36.25 23.92
N ALA A 160 -5.00 37.21 22.97
CA ALA A 160 -4.78 36.92 21.58
C ALA A 160 -3.31 36.45 21.37
N ILE A 161 -3.15 35.25 20.77
CA ILE A 161 -1.82 34.71 20.48
C ILE A 161 -1.26 35.36 19.22
N TRP A 162 -2.11 35.62 18.24
CA TRP A 162 -1.78 36.31 16.99
C TRP A 162 -3.02 36.98 16.41
N ASN A 163 -2.82 37.91 15.49
CA ASN A 163 -3.87 38.53 14.70
C ASN A 163 -3.40 38.65 13.23
N TYR A 164 -4.34 38.70 12.32
CA TYR A 164 -4.11 39.00 10.90
C TYR A 164 -5.19 39.94 10.41
N VAL A 165 -4.77 41.00 9.76
CA VAL A 165 -5.70 42.01 9.22
C VAL A 165 -5.87 41.75 7.72
N VAL A 166 -7.08 41.44 7.31
CA VAL A 166 -7.49 41.33 5.91
C VAL A 166 -7.90 42.74 5.46
N SER A 167 -7.05 43.38 4.66
CA SER A 167 -7.26 44.74 4.23
C SER A 167 -8.42 44.85 3.23
N GLY A 168 -9.47 45.58 3.61
CA GLY A 168 -10.63 45.86 2.74
C GLY A 168 -11.62 44.70 2.52
N SER A 169 -11.42 43.59 3.22
CA SER A 169 -12.29 42.43 3.11
C SER A 169 -13.03 42.14 4.44
N GLN A 170 -14.18 41.50 4.34
CA GLN A 170 -14.96 41.07 5.50
C GLN A 170 -14.92 39.55 5.62
N ILE A 171 -14.85 39.06 6.86
CA ILE A 171 -15.01 37.65 7.18
C ILE A 171 -16.53 37.44 7.37
N ASN A 172 -17.14 36.74 6.43
CA ASN A 172 -18.61 36.53 6.44
C ASN A 172 -18.99 35.06 6.69
N GLY A 173 -18.02 34.17 6.80
CA GLY A 173 -18.27 32.75 7.01
C GLY A 173 -17.61 32.21 8.27
N SER A 174 -17.91 30.96 8.58
CA SER A 174 -17.23 30.21 9.63
C SER A 174 -15.80 29.87 9.21
N MET A 175 -15.00 29.55 10.20
CA MET A 175 -13.66 29.02 10.02
C MET A 175 -13.67 27.49 10.08
N ALA A 176 -12.66 26.88 9.45
CA ALA A 176 -12.39 25.47 9.62
C ALA A 176 -10.92 25.23 9.99
N ILE A 177 -10.65 24.14 10.70
CA ILE A 177 -9.31 23.77 11.14
C ILE A 177 -9.06 22.33 10.72
N ASP A 178 -7.97 22.10 9.96
CA ASP A 178 -7.57 20.77 9.56
C ASP A 178 -6.87 19.99 10.71
N ASN A 179 -6.55 18.74 10.46
CA ASN A 179 -5.90 17.89 11.45
C ASN A 179 -4.45 18.32 11.78
N ALA A 180 -3.81 19.07 10.92
CA ALA A 180 -2.48 19.65 11.18
C ALA A 180 -2.54 20.97 11.98
N GLY A 181 -3.75 21.44 12.27
CA GLY A 181 -3.98 22.72 12.97
C GLY A 181 -3.94 23.92 12.03
N ASN A 182 -3.98 23.75 10.72
CA ASN A 182 -4.07 24.87 9.80
C ASN A 182 -5.50 25.42 9.79
N ILE A 183 -5.59 26.73 9.78
CA ILE A 183 -6.85 27.48 9.87
C ILE A 183 -7.19 27.99 8.49
N TYR A 184 -8.48 27.88 8.14
CA TYR A 184 -9.03 28.32 6.86
C TYR A 184 -10.17 29.31 7.11
N VAL A 185 -10.12 30.45 6.43
CA VAL A 185 -11.05 31.55 6.61
C VAL A 185 -11.55 32.02 5.25
N ALA A 186 -12.86 32.05 5.07
CA ALA A 186 -13.47 32.64 3.88
C ALA A 186 -13.73 34.14 4.08
N CYS A 187 -13.23 34.92 3.15
CA CYS A 187 -13.41 36.36 3.08
C CYS A 187 -14.05 36.74 1.72
N ASN A 188 -14.53 37.96 1.60
CA ASN A 188 -15.13 38.45 0.34
C ASN A 188 -14.21 38.35 -0.87
N ASP A 189 -12.91 38.44 -0.65
CA ASP A 189 -11.87 38.49 -1.69
C ASP A 189 -11.13 37.17 -1.86
N GLY A 190 -11.48 36.13 -1.09
CA GLY A 190 -10.81 34.84 -1.21
C GLY A 190 -10.87 33.97 0.02
N ILE A 191 -10.18 32.84 -0.08
CA ILE A 191 -9.95 31.93 1.05
C ILE A 191 -8.51 32.09 1.51
N TYR A 192 -8.36 32.29 2.81
CA TYR A 192 -7.05 32.39 3.44
C TYR A 192 -6.75 31.13 4.22
N SER A 193 -5.52 30.65 4.13
CA SER A 193 -5.02 29.57 4.96
C SER A 193 -3.88 30.04 5.82
N PHE A 194 -3.93 29.73 7.12
CA PHE A 194 -2.91 30.07 8.10
C PHE A 194 -2.41 28.80 8.79
N THR A 195 -1.17 28.85 9.27
CA THR A 195 -0.69 27.88 10.25
C THR A 195 -1.30 28.17 11.62
N SER A 196 -1.19 27.23 12.56
CA SER A 196 -1.67 27.42 13.94
C SER A 196 -1.02 28.61 14.67
N ASN A 197 0.16 29.06 14.24
CA ASN A 197 0.85 30.23 14.80
C ASN A 197 0.57 31.54 14.05
N GLY A 198 -0.39 31.56 13.13
CA GLY A 198 -0.86 32.74 12.42
C GLY A 198 -0.07 33.14 11.17
N THR A 199 0.88 32.33 10.72
CA THR A 199 1.60 32.58 9.47
C THR A 199 0.70 32.29 8.27
N LEU A 200 0.55 33.24 7.35
CA LEU A 200 -0.19 33.03 6.10
C LEU A 200 0.52 31.96 5.27
N ARG A 201 -0.18 30.89 4.95
CA ARG A 201 0.32 29.81 4.08
C ARG A 201 0.06 30.12 2.62
N TRP A 202 -1.18 30.48 2.30
CA TRP A 202 -1.61 30.86 0.97
C TRP A 202 -2.94 31.62 1.01
N LYS A 203 -3.24 32.29 -0.08
CA LYS A 203 -4.52 32.90 -0.36
C LYS A 203 -5.01 32.36 -1.72
N PHE A 204 -6.23 31.85 -1.75
CA PHE A 204 -6.93 31.61 -2.99
C PHE A 204 -7.76 32.83 -3.32
N GLU A 205 -7.41 33.52 -4.42
CA GLU A 205 -8.10 34.73 -4.84
C GLU A 205 -9.40 34.41 -5.55
N GLY A 206 -10.48 35.04 -5.13
CA GLY A 206 -11.79 34.87 -5.73
C GLY A 206 -12.79 35.84 -5.14
N SER A 207 -13.62 36.44 -5.98
CA SER A 207 -14.74 37.25 -5.48
C SER A 207 -15.89 36.34 -5.10
N PHE A 208 -16.11 36.17 -3.82
CA PHE A 208 -17.21 35.37 -3.30
C PHE A 208 -18.49 36.21 -3.06
N GLY A 209 -18.44 37.53 -3.31
CA GLY A 209 -19.56 38.43 -3.10
C GLY A 209 -19.90 38.65 -1.61
N ARG A 210 -20.98 39.39 -1.34
CA ARG A 210 -21.46 39.66 0.03
C ARG A 210 -22.19 38.48 0.68
N GLU A 211 -22.34 37.37 -0.04
CA GLU A 211 -23.26 36.28 0.34
C GLU A 211 -22.60 34.97 0.71
N ILE A 212 -21.34 34.96 1.21
CA ILE A 212 -20.86 33.79 1.93
C ILE A 212 -21.52 33.82 3.32
N SER A 213 -22.78 33.42 3.37
CA SER A 213 -23.50 33.17 4.63
C SER A 213 -23.30 31.73 5.11
N SER A 214 -22.60 30.90 4.33
CA SER A 214 -22.35 29.50 4.63
C SER A 214 -20.86 29.26 4.81
N GLY A 215 -20.51 28.47 5.80
CA GLY A 215 -19.14 28.26 6.23
C GLY A 215 -18.29 27.42 5.29
N ILE A 216 -16.99 27.42 5.53
CA ILE A 216 -16.06 26.47 4.95
C ILE A 216 -16.23 25.11 5.61
N ALA A 217 -16.24 24.04 4.81
CA ALA A 217 -16.10 22.68 5.29
C ALA A 217 -14.80 22.06 4.76
N ILE A 218 -14.16 21.22 5.57
CA ILE A 218 -12.98 20.45 5.19
C ILE A 218 -13.35 18.97 5.27
N SER A 219 -13.09 18.24 4.21
CA SER A 219 -13.21 16.78 4.19
C SER A 219 -12.09 16.19 3.35
N CYS A 220 -11.34 15.24 3.91
CA CYS A 220 -10.35 14.45 3.18
C CYS A 220 -9.35 15.29 2.36
N ASP A 221 -8.77 16.31 2.96
CA ASP A 221 -7.83 17.24 2.31
C ASP A 221 -8.48 18.16 1.23
N VAL A 222 -9.79 18.15 1.12
CA VAL A 222 -10.56 19.03 0.23
C VAL A 222 -11.24 20.13 1.04
N ILE A 223 -11.09 21.36 0.59
CA ILE A 223 -11.80 22.52 1.16
C ILE A 223 -13.03 22.77 0.29
N ILE A 224 -14.20 22.77 0.92
CA ILE A 224 -15.46 23.09 0.28
C ILE A 224 -15.88 24.47 0.74
N ALA A 225 -15.86 25.43 -0.15
CA ALA A 225 -16.37 26.77 0.11
C ALA A 225 -17.49 27.06 -0.90
N PRO A 226 -18.71 27.31 -0.45
CA PRO A 226 -19.79 27.61 -1.36
C PRO A 226 -19.64 29.03 -1.93
N LYS A 227 -19.71 29.14 -3.24
CA LYS A 227 -19.88 30.38 -3.97
C LYS A 227 -21.30 30.40 -4.50
N ALA A 228 -21.99 31.53 -4.52
CA ALA A 228 -23.35 31.66 -4.99
C ALA A 228 -23.59 30.80 -6.26
N GLY A 229 -24.19 29.61 -6.07
CA GLY A 229 -24.51 28.66 -7.14
C GLY A 229 -23.40 27.77 -7.67
N VAL A 230 -22.18 27.77 -7.08
CA VAL A 230 -21.05 26.91 -7.51
C VAL A 230 -20.30 26.40 -6.28
N PHE A 231 -20.01 25.08 -6.24
CA PHE A 231 -19.04 24.49 -5.32
C PHE A 231 -17.64 24.50 -5.96
N ILE A 232 -16.65 24.89 -5.22
CA ILE A 232 -15.25 24.86 -5.63
C ILE A 232 -14.55 23.78 -4.83
#